data_940b66946e33f33ebe8cb2125a7cff60
#
_entry.id   940b66946e33f33ebe8cb2125a7cff60
#
_cell.length_a   1.000
_cell.length_b   1.000
_cell.length_c   1.000
_cell.angle_alpha   90.00
_cell.angle_beta   90.00
_cell.angle_gamma   90.00
#
_symmetry.space_group_name_H-M   'P 1'
#
loop_
_entity.id
_entity.type
_entity.pdbx_description
1 polymer ?
#
loop_
_entity_poly.entity_id
_entity_poly.type
_entity_poly.pdbx_seq_one_letter_code
_entity_poly.pdbx_strand_id
1 'polypeptide(L)'
;MLVQIPDVLTAEQVAHARQLLDAAEWVDGRVTAGHQSARAKDNVQIPEGHPASREVGEMILKALQQNPLFITAALPAHVFPPLFNRYSGGQSFGSHVDNSIRTVPGTAHRIRTDLSATLFFSEPAEYEGGELVIEDTYGVHTVKLGAGSMVLYPSTSLHHVRPVTRGARVCSFFWLQSMVRDDGERTLLFDLDGAIRNLNQSSPQHPVAVQLTGVYHNLLRKWAEV
;
A
#
# COMPACT_ATOMS: atom_id res chain seq x y z
N MET A 1 -5.55 0.64 11.16
CA MET A 1 -5.04 2.03 10.95
C MET A 1 -4.91 2.31 9.45
N LEU A 2 -5.35 3.50 8.97
CA LEU A 2 -5.15 3.97 7.60
C LEU A 2 -4.09 5.08 7.60
N VAL A 3 -3.05 4.96 6.76
CA VAL A 3 -1.95 5.94 6.71
C VAL A 3 -1.69 6.38 5.27
N GLN A 4 -1.69 7.69 5.02
CA GLN A 4 -1.23 8.25 3.76
C GLN A 4 0.26 8.56 3.87
N ILE A 5 1.04 8.08 2.92
CA ILE A 5 2.50 8.22 2.88
C ILE A 5 2.83 9.06 1.64
N PRO A 6 3.12 10.36 1.81
CA PRO A 6 3.47 11.21 0.68
C PRO A 6 4.86 10.87 0.14
N ASP A 7 5.08 11.20 -1.13
CA ASP A 7 6.38 11.23 -1.79
C ASP A 7 7.23 9.96 -1.58
N VAL A 8 6.58 8.78 -1.70
CA VAL A 8 7.30 7.48 -1.70
C VAL A 8 8.27 7.42 -2.88
N LEU A 9 7.83 7.95 -4.04
CA LEU A 9 8.67 8.10 -5.23
C LEU A 9 8.83 9.58 -5.57
N THR A 10 10.02 9.95 -6.05
CA THR A 10 10.28 11.30 -6.58
C THR A 10 9.56 11.52 -7.92
N ALA A 11 9.43 12.78 -8.34
CA ALA A 11 8.83 13.12 -9.63
C ALA A 11 9.55 12.45 -10.81
N GLU A 12 10.90 12.37 -10.77
CA GLU A 12 11.69 11.69 -11.81
C GLU A 12 11.43 10.18 -11.81
N GLN A 13 11.30 9.55 -10.64
CA GLN A 13 10.97 8.14 -10.52
C GLN A 13 9.56 7.85 -11.03
N VAL A 14 8.60 8.71 -10.73
CA VAL A 14 7.23 8.62 -11.26
C VAL A 14 7.23 8.75 -12.79
N ALA A 15 7.94 9.73 -13.34
CA ALA A 15 8.02 9.94 -14.80
C ALA A 15 8.65 8.72 -15.49
N HIS A 16 9.75 8.19 -14.95
CA HIS A 16 10.39 6.99 -15.47
C HIS A 16 9.46 5.77 -15.41
N ALA A 17 8.82 5.54 -14.25
CA ALA A 17 7.85 4.46 -14.09
C ALA A 17 6.69 4.57 -15.09
N ARG A 18 6.14 5.78 -15.29
CA ARG A 18 5.06 6.01 -16.27
C ARG A 18 5.49 5.68 -17.70
N GLN A 19 6.71 6.03 -18.12
CA GLN A 19 7.22 5.66 -19.44
C GLN A 19 7.24 4.14 -19.65
N LEU A 20 7.69 3.39 -18.64
CA LEU A 20 7.73 1.92 -18.70
C LEU A 20 6.32 1.30 -18.68
N LEU A 21 5.45 1.80 -17.80
CA LEU A 21 4.09 1.29 -17.64
C LEU A 21 3.21 1.62 -18.87
N ASP A 22 3.34 2.82 -19.43
CA ASP A 22 2.54 3.23 -20.58
C ASP A 22 2.96 2.49 -21.88
N ALA A 23 4.22 2.06 -21.97
CA ALA A 23 4.73 1.24 -23.06
C ALA A 23 4.46 -0.28 -22.92
N ALA A 24 4.02 -0.73 -21.72
CA ALA A 24 3.79 -2.13 -21.44
C ALA A 24 2.46 -2.63 -22.05
N GLU A 25 2.37 -3.95 -22.24
CA GLU A 25 1.11 -4.62 -22.59
C GLU A 25 0.23 -4.76 -21.33
N TRP A 26 -1.04 -4.37 -21.46
CA TRP A 26 -2.04 -4.47 -20.42
C TRP A 26 -3.06 -5.57 -20.75
N VAL A 27 -3.32 -6.46 -19.81
CA VAL A 27 -4.28 -7.58 -19.94
C VAL A 27 -5.44 -7.43 -18.97
N ASP A 28 -6.50 -8.21 -19.15
CA ASP A 28 -7.65 -8.22 -18.23
C ASP A 28 -7.22 -8.50 -16.79
N GLY A 29 -7.56 -7.59 -15.88
CA GLY A 29 -7.15 -7.67 -14.48
C GLY A 29 -7.83 -8.78 -13.66
N ARG A 30 -8.86 -9.43 -14.18
CA ARG A 30 -9.54 -10.55 -13.51
C ARG A 30 -8.63 -11.74 -13.24
N VAL A 31 -7.54 -11.88 -14.00
CA VAL A 31 -6.56 -12.97 -13.84
C VAL A 31 -5.89 -13.02 -12.45
N THR A 32 -5.83 -11.89 -11.72
CA THR A 32 -5.20 -11.82 -10.38
C THR A 32 -6.22 -11.82 -9.25
N ALA A 33 -7.52 -11.81 -9.55
CA ALA A 33 -8.59 -11.76 -8.55
C ALA A 33 -9.00 -13.17 -8.11
N GLY A 34 -9.40 -13.31 -6.85
CA GLY A 34 -10.08 -14.50 -6.37
C GLY A 34 -11.46 -14.65 -7.03
N HIS A 35 -12.03 -15.84 -6.98
CA HIS A 35 -13.29 -16.19 -7.70
C HIS A 35 -14.44 -15.20 -7.49
N GLN A 36 -14.62 -14.70 -6.26
CA GLN A 36 -15.69 -13.74 -5.96
C GLN A 36 -15.33 -12.33 -6.45
N SER A 37 -14.11 -11.86 -6.17
CA SER A 37 -13.63 -10.53 -6.55
C SER A 37 -13.52 -10.36 -8.07
N ALA A 38 -13.24 -11.45 -8.82
CA ALA A 38 -13.18 -11.42 -10.28
C ALA A 38 -14.52 -10.97 -10.95
N ARG A 39 -15.65 -11.22 -10.29
CA ARG A 39 -16.98 -10.80 -10.81
C ARG A 39 -17.23 -9.29 -10.69
N ALA A 40 -16.56 -8.65 -9.72
CA ALA A 40 -16.70 -7.22 -9.45
C ALA A 40 -15.55 -6.39 -10.02
N LYS A 41 -14.53 -7.03 -10.61
CA LYS A 41 -13.31 -6.39 -11.10
C LYS A 41 -13.40 -6.11 -12.59
N ASP A 42 -13.32 -4.83 -12.93
CA ASP A 42 -13.22 -4.35 -14.30
C ASP A 42 -12.04 -3.37 -14.37
N ASN A 43 -10.88 -3.85 -14.79
CA ASN A 43 -9.67 -3.08 -15.01
C ASN A 43 -8.70 -3.86 -15.90
N VAL A 44 -7.61 -3.22 -16.28
CA VAL A 44 -6.48 -3.90 -16.91
C VAL A 44 -5.26 -3.88 -16.00
N GLN A 45 -4.41 -4.88 -16.14
CA GLN A 45 -3.18 -5.07 -15.35
C GLN A 45 -2.00 -5.42 -16.25
N ILE A 46 -0.79 -5.12 -15.78
CA ILE A 46 0.42 -5.63 -16.42
C ILE A 46 0.64 -7.06 -15.91
N PRO A 47 0.94 -8.03 -16.79
CA PRO A 47 1.19 -9.42 -16.40
C PRO A 47 2.30 -9.53 -15.35
N GLU A 48 2.12 -10.45 -14.39
CA GLU A 48 3.16 -10.78 -13.42
C GLU A 48 4.43 -11.26 -14.18
N GLY A 49 5.60 -10.78 -13.78
CA GLY A 49 6.86 -11.13 -14.44
C GLY A 49 7.21 -10.32 -15.69
N HIS A 50 6.34 -9.39 -16.16
CA HIS A 50 6.67 -8.45 -17.23
C HIS A 50 7.90 -7.60 -16.83
N PRO A 51 8.84 -7.29 -17.75
CA PRO A 51 10.04 -6.51 -17.42
C PRO A 51 9.74 -5.17 -16.72
N ALA A 52 8.75 -4.41 -17.22
CA ALA A 52 8.33 -3.15 -16.60
C ALA A 52 7.82 -3.35 -15.17
N SER A 53 7.04 -4.43 -14.89
CA SER A 53 6.57 -4.73 -13.53
C SER A 53 7.72 -5.03 -12.58
N ARG A 54 8.76 -5.71 -13.05
CA ARG A 54 9.96 -6.00 -12.22
C ARG A 54 10.74 -4.74 -11.93
N GLU A 55 11.07 -3.95 -12.95
CA GLU A 55 11.89 -2.75 -12.79
C GLU A 55 11.20 -1.71 -11.89
N VAL A 56 9.93 -1.39 -12.16
CA VAL A 56 9.18 -0.44 -11.34
C VAL A 56 8.91 -1.03 -9.94
N GLY A 57 8.65 -2.32 -9.83
CA GLY A 57 8.49 -3.02 -8.55
C GLY A 57 9.74 -2.95 -7.67
N GLU A 58 10.92 -3.18 -8.22
CA GLU A 58 12.21 -3.04 -7.50
C GLU A 58 12.44 -1.61 -7.04
N MET A 59 12.12 -0.61 -7.87
CA MET A 59 12.19 0.81 -7.52
C MET A 59 11.29 1.13 -6.32
N ILE A 60 10.04 0.64 -6.33
CA ILE A 60 9.09 0.81 -5.21
C ILE A 60 9.67 0.18 -3.94
N LEU A 61 10.07 -1.09 -4.00
CA LEU A 61 10.59 -1.81 -2.83
C LEU A 61 11.82 -1.12 -2.23
N LYS A 62 12.73 -0.61 -3.07
CA LYS A 62 13.90 0.15 -2.62
C LYS A 62 13.50 1.47 -1.93
N ALA A 63 12.51 2.18 -2.47
CA ALA A 63 12.00 3.41 -1.86
C ALA A 63 11.34 3.15 -0.51
N LEU A 64 10.53 2.09 -0.41
CA LEU A 64 9.86 1.70 0.83
C LEU A 64 10.85 1.31 1.95
N GLN A 65 11.94 0.61 1.61
CA GLN A 65 12.99 0.25 2.58
C GLN A 65 13.67 1.46 3.21
N GLN A 66 13.62 2.62 2.56
CA GLN A 66 14.23 3.86 3.02
C GLN A 66 13.21 4.87 3.57
N ASN A 67 11.92 4.53 3.56
CA ASN A 67 10.86 5.43 4.02
C ASN A 67 10.52 5.18 5.49
N PRO A 68 10.89 6.10 6.43
CA PRO A 68 10.68 5.88 7.86
C PRO A 68 9.19 5.77 8.24
N LEU A 69 8.31 6.52 7.56
CA LEU A 69 6.88 6.49 7.83
C LEU A 69 6.28 5.13 7.44
N PHE A 70 6.69 4.58 6.29
CA PHE A 70 6.30 3.23 5.89
C PHE A 70 6.79 2.19 6.89
N ILE A 71 8.06 2.25 7.27
CA ILE A 71 8.66 1.26 8.19
C ILE A 71 7.91 1.25 9.52
N THR A 72 7.64 2.42 10.11
CA THR A 72 6.98 2.50 11.41
C THR A 72 5.49 2.16 11.36
N ALA A 73 4.79 2.50 10.27
CA ALA A 73 3.37 2.19 10.10
C ALA A 73 3.12 0.71 9.77
N ALA A 74 3.98 0.11 8.94
CA ALA A 74 3.79 -1.24 8.45
C ALA A 74 4.47 -2.32 9.30
N LEU A 75 5.60 -2.01 9.95
CA LEU A 75 6.49 -3.00 10.59
C LEU A 75 6.69 -4.22 9.68
N PRO A 76 7.20 -4.05 8.44
CA PRO A 76 7.10 -5.06 7.40
C PRO A 76 8.01 -6.27 7.70
N ALA A 77 7.45 -7.47 7.70
CA ALA A 77 8.19 -8.74 7.63
C ALA A 77 8.43 -9.14 6.16
N HIS A 78 7.36 -9.12 5.36
CA HIS A 78 7.41 -9.47 3.95
C HIS A 78 6.53 -8.53 3.13
N VAL A 79 7.01 -8.11 1.97
CA VAL A 79 6.23 -7.32 1.00
C VAL A 79 6.02 -8.18 -0.25
N PHE A 80 4.77 -8.35 -0.67
CA PHE A 80 4.44 -9.02 -1.92
C PHE A 80 4.93 -8.17 -3.10
N PRO A 81 5.46 -8.77 -4.17
CA PRO A 81 5.90 -8.03 -5.35
C PRO A 81 4.80 -7.09 -5.87
N PRO A 82 5.11 -5.79 -6.09
CA PRO A 82 4.12 -4.83 -6.55
C PRO A 82 3.50 -5.22 -7.89
N LEU A 83 2.17 -5.13 -7.96
CA LEU A 83 1.37 -5.32 -9.17
C LEU A 83 0.88 -3.96 -9.67
N PHE A 84 0.48 -3.89 -10.95
CA PHE A 84 0.10 -2.63 -11.57
C PHE A 84 -1.27 -2.75 -12.21
N ASN A 85 -2.14 -1.76 -11.98
CA ASN A 85 -3.46 -1.67 -12.56
C ASN A 85 -3.71 -0.31 -13.22
N ARG A 86 -4.59 -0.33 -14.22
CA ARG A 86 -5.11 0.85 -14.87
C ARG A 86 -6.62 0.74 -15.00
N TYR A 87 -7.31 1.84 -14.70
CA TYR A 87 -8.75 2.00 -14.86
C TYR A 87 -9.01 3.19 -15.79
N SER A 88 -9.91 3.03 -16.75
CA SER A 88 -10.34 4.06 -17.71
C SER A 88 -11.72 3.70 -18.30
N GLY A 89 -12.38 4.66 -18.95
CA GLY A 89 -13.59 4.36 -19.75
C GLY A 89 -14.75 3.75 -18.98
N GLY A 90 -14.95 4.11 -17.71
CA GLY A 90 -16.01 3.56 -16.87
C GLY A 90 -15.59 2.36 -16.00
N GLN A 91 -14.37 1.86 -16.17
CA GLN A 91 -13.85 0.74 -15.39
C GLN A 91 -13.81 1.05 -13.89
N SER A 92 -14.02 0.00 -13.09
CA SER A 92 -14.12 0.08 -11.63
C SER A 92 -13.75 -1.24 -10.97
N PHE A 93 -13.72 -1.25 -9.65
CA PHE A 93 -13.62 -2.48 -8.87
C PHE A 93 -14.63 -2.43 -7.74
N GLY A 94 -15.63 -3.30 -7.78
CA GLY A 94 -16.69 -3.35 -6.77
C GLY A 94 -16.18 -3.72 -5.37
N SER A 95 -17.06 -3.56 -4.38
CA SER A 95 -16.73 -3.80 -2.98
C SER A 95 -16.21 -5.22 -2.74
N HIS A 96 -15.07 -5.33 -2.10
CA HIS A 96 -14.41 -6.59 -1.77
C HIS A 96 -13.49 -6.43 -0.56
N VAL A 97 -13.07 -7.57 -0.03
CA VAL A 97 -11.97 -7.70 0.95
C VAL A 97 -10.86 -8.49 0.28
N ASP A 98 -9.61 -8.13 0.55
CA ASP A 98 -8.46 -8.79 -0.02
C ASP A 98 -8.28 -10.23 0.47
N ASN A 99 -7.65 -11.07 -0.36
CA ASN A 99 -7.35 -12.45 0.01
C ASN A 99 -6.36 -12.49 1.17
N SER A 100 -6.63 -13.27 2.21
CA SER A 100 -5.84 -13.33 3.46
C SER A 100 -4.44 -13.90 3.29
N ILE A 101 -4.21 -14.76 2.29
CA ILE A 101 -2.92 -15.40 2.00
C ILE A 101 -2.63 -15.29 0.49
N ARG A 102 -1.41 -14.91 0.16
CA ARG A 102 -0.92 -14.90 -1.22
C ARG A 102 0.38 -15.69 -1.33
N THR A 103 0.49 -16.48 -2.41
CA THR A 103 1.73 -17.17 -2.74
C THR A 103 2.55 -16.30 -3.69
N VAL A 104 3.82 -16.08 -3.37
CA VAL A 104 4.74 -15.34 -4.25
C VAL A 104 4.98 -16.15 -5.52
N PRO A 105 4.76 -15.58 -6.72
CA PRO A 105 4.88 -16.30 -7.98
C PRO A 105 6.24 -16.98 -8.15
N GLY A 106 6.24 -18.21 -8.64
CA GLY A 106 7.45 -19.00 -8.85
C GLY A 106 8.11 -19.58 -7.59
N THR A 107 7.48 -19.43 -6.43
CA THR A 107 8.00 -19.90 -5.14
C THR A 107 6.93 -20.65 -4.34
N ALA A 108 7.35 -21.35 -3.26
CA ALA A 108 6.43 -21.91 -2.26
C ALA A 108 6.14 -20.91 -1.11
N HIS A 109 6.71 -19.71 -1.17
CA HIS A 109 6.59 -18.72 -0.10
C HIS A 109 5.20 -18.11 -0.09
N ARG A 110 4.57 -18.12 1.09
CA ARG A 110 3.23 -17.56 1.34
C ARG A 110 3.35 -16.34 2.24
N ILE A 111 2.63 -15.29 1.88
CA ILE A 111 2.57 -14.04 2.63
C ILE A 111 1.15 -13.88 3.17
N ARG A 112 1.00 -13.65 4.47
CA ARG A 112 -0.25 -13.21 5.09
C ARG A 112 -0.45 -11.74 4.73
N THR A 113 -1.63 -11.38 4.24
CA THR A 113 -1.93 -10.01 3.84
C THR A 113 -2.54 -9.25 5.03
N ASP A 114 -1.68 -8.69 5.87
CA ASP A 114 -2.12 -7.89 7.01
C ASP A 114 -2.50 -6.47 6.58
N LEU A 115 -1.74 -5.93 5.64
CA LEU A 115 -1.91 -4.58 5.11
C LEU A 115 -1.94 -4.61 3.59
N SER A 116 -2.79 -3.75 3.02
CA SER A 116 -2.90 -3.44 1.61
C SER A 116 -2.32 -2.07 1.33
N ALA A 117 -1.63 -1.92 0.21
CA ALA A 117 -1.03 -0.67 -0.24
C ALA A 117 -1.49 -0.32 -1.65
N THR A 118 -1.74 0.97 -1.89
CA THR A 118 -1.94 1.53 -3.23
C THR A 118 -1.04 2.74 -3.41
N LEU A 119 -0.10 2.65 -4.36
CA LEU A 119 0.79 3.73 -4.78
C LEU A 119 0.26 4.32 -6.10
N PHE A 120 0.09 5.64 -6.15
CA PHE A 120 -0.50 6.35 -7.29
C PHE A 120 0.58 6.78 -8.29
N PHE A 121 0.29 6.62 -9.60
CA PHE A 121 1.14 7.08 -10.70
C PHE A 121 0.44 8.13 -11.58
N SER A 122 -0.87 8.33 -11.42
CA SER A 122 -1.63 9.41 -12.06
C SER A 122 -1.89 10.52 -11.07
N GLU A 123 -1.74 11.77 -11.54
CA GLU A 123 -2.15 12.93 -10.76
C GLU A 123 -3.69 12.99 -10.64
N PRO A 124 -4.24 13.51 -9.53
CA PRO A 124 -5.70 13.62 -9.36
C PRO A 124 -6.42 14.36 -10.48
N ALA A 125 -5.75 15.31 -11.15
CA ALA A 125 -6.30 16.08 -12.26
C ALA A 125 -6.32 15.33 -13.61
N GLU A 126 -5.55 14.22 -13.74
CA GLU A 126 -5.49 13.44 -14.98
C GLU A 126 -6.76 12.60 -15.22
N TYR A 127 -7.59 12.36 -14.19
CA TYR A 127 -8.77 11.50 -14.30
C TYR A 127 -9.93 11.97 -13.42
N GLU A 128 -11.15 11.57 -13.78
CA GLU A 128 -12.36 11.80 -12.99
C GLU A 128 -12.91 10.48 -12.46
N GLY A 129 -13.44 10.50 -11.24
CA GLY A 129 -13.79 9.28 -10.51
C GLY A 129 -12.53 8.55 -10.02
N GLY A 130 -12.59 7.22 -9.92
CA GLY A 130 -11.45 6.37 -9.58
C GLY A 130 -10.95 6.49 -8.14
N GLU A 131 -11.72 7.12 -7.26
CA GLU A 131 -11.38 7.17 -5.84
C GLU A 131 -11.33 5.75 -5.27
N LEU A 132 -10.30 5.46 -4.48
CA LEU A 132 -10.28 4.31 -3.60
C LEU A 132 -11.11 4.63 -2.36
N VAL A 133 -12.17 3.87 -2.16
CA VAL A 133 -13.07 4.02 -1.01
C VAL A 133 -12.83 2.85 -0.06
N ILE A 134 -12.51 3.16 1.19
CA ILE A 134 -12.20 2.19 2.24
C ILE A 134 -13.19 2.40 3.38
N GLU A 135 -13.87 1.32 3.75
CA GLU A 135 -14.85 1.32 4.83
C GLU A 135 -14.22 0.73 6.09
N ASP A 136 -14.33 1.42 7.20
CA ASP A 136 -13.94 0.93 8.51
C ASP A 136 -15.10 1.07 9.53
N THR A 137 -14.84 0.71 10.79
CA THR A 137 -15.85 0.76 11.86
C THR A 137 -16.40 2.17 12.11
N TYR A 138 -15.64 3.21 11.77
CA TYR A 138 -15.96 4.61 12.09
C TYR A 138 -16.41 5.41 10.88
N GLY A 139 -16.42 4.83 9.68
CA GLY A 139 -16.92 5.49 8.49
C GLY A 139 -16.26 5.09 7.19
N VAL A 140 -16.35 5.99 6.23
CA VAL A 140 -15.86 5.79 4.87
C VAL A 140 -14.76 6.79 4.56
N HIS A 141 -13.61 6.29 4.14
CA HIS A 141 -12.46 7.08 3.71
C HIS A 141 -12.39 7.07 2.18
N THR A 142 -12.39 8.24 1.58
CA THR A 142 -12.22 8.41 0.13
C THR A 142 -10.81 8.91 -0.16
N VAL A 143 -10.03 8.13 -0.92
CA VAL A 143 -8.60 8.37 -1.15
C VAL A 143 -8.33 8.57 -2.64
N LYS A 144 -7.66 9.69 -2.97
CA LYS A 144 -7.19 10.04 -4.31
C LYS A 144 -5.94 10.92 -4.14
N LEU A 145 -4.75 10.31 -4.15
CA LEU A 145 -3.48 10.99 -3.85
C LEU A 145 -2.76 11.42 -5.13
N GLY A 146 -1.84 12.35 -4.99
CA GLY A 146 -0.90 12.73 -6.03
C GLY A 146 0.05 11.59 -6.42
N ALA A 147 0.58 11.65 -7.63
CA ALA A 147 1.53 10.67 -8.13
C ALA A 147 2.79 10.60 -7.25
N GLY A 148 3.27 9.38 -7.00
CA GLY A 148 4.38 9.12 -6.06
C GLY A 148 3.95 8.91 -4.61
N SER A 149 2.70 9.23 -4.24
CA SER A 149 2.16 9.03 -2.89
C SER A 149 1.41 7.70 -2.77
N MET A 150 1.35 7.16 -1.56
CA MET A 150 0.78 5.85 -1.26
C MET A 150 -0.24 5.94 -0.11
N VAL A 151 -1.25 5.08 -0.14
CA VAL A 151 -2.08 4.77 1.02
C VAL A 151 -1.83 3.35 1.48
N LEU A 152 -1.71 3.18 2.80
CA LEU A 152 -1.59 1.91 3.52
C LEU A 152 -2.81 1.74 4.41
N TYR A 153 -3.46 0.56 4.35
CA TYR A 153 -4.67 0.28 5.11
C TYR A 153 -4.78 -1.23 5.44
N PRO A 154 -5.55 -1.62 6.48
CA PRO A 154 -5.75 -3.03 6.81
C PRO A 154 -6.40 -3.80 5.67
N SER A 155 -5.83 -4.95 5.29
CA SER A 155 -6.40 -5.80 4.23
C SER A 155 -7.77 -6.38 4.58
N THR A 156 -8.16 -6.31 5.84
CA THR A 156 -9.48 -6.71 6.35
C THR A 156 -10.59 -5.71 6.02
N SER A 157 -10.23 -4.48 5.58
CA SER A 157 -11.20 -3.43 5.26
C SER A 157 -11.99 -3.77 4.00
N LEU A 158 -13.31 -3.56 4.04
CA LEU A 158 -14.12 -3.55 2.82
C LEU A 158 -13.74 -2.33 1.99
N HIS A 159 -13.43 -2.51 0.71
CA HIS A 159 -13.02 -1.40 -0.13
C HIS A 159 -13.42 -1.59 -1.60
N HIS A 160 -13.43 -0.50 -2.34
CA HIS A 160 -13.74 -0.50 -3.77
C HIS A 160 -13.06 0.67 -4.49
N VAL A 161 -13.01 0.59 -5.83
CA VAL A 161 -12.57 1.70 -6.70
C VAL A 161 -13.76 2.17 -7.50
N ARG A 162 -14.10 3.47 -7.37
CA ARG A 162 -15.19 4.09 -8.12
C ARG A 162 -14.90 4.08 -9.62
N PRO A 163 -15.94 4.13 -10.50
CA PRO A 163 -15.73 4.20 -11.94
C PRO A 163 -14.86 5.40 -12.34
N VAL A 164 -13.89 5.17 -13.24
CA VAL A 164 -13.11 6.23 -13.87
C VAL A 164 -13.82 6.70 -15.12
N THR A 165 -14.46 7.86 -15.03
CA THR A 165 -15.34 8.39 -16.10
C THR A 165 -14.59 9.17 -17.18
N ARG A 166 -13.41 9.74 -16.85
CA ARG A 166 -12.52 10.44 -17.79
C ARG A 166 -11.06 10.16 -17.43
N GLY A 167 -10.18 10.12 -18.43
CA GLY A 167 -8.75 9.88 -18.25
C GLY A 167 -8.43 8.44 -17.84
N ALA A 168 -7.28 8.26 -17.17
CA ALA A 168 -6.83 6.96 -16.70
C ALA A 168 -6.19 7.05 -15.31
N ARG A 169 -6.62 6.18 -14.40
CA ARG A 169 -6.01 5.98 -13.09
C ARG A 169 -5.02 4.83 -13.18
N VAL A 170 -3.73 5.12 -13.04
CA VAL A 170 -2.64 4.15 -13.01
C VAL A 170 -2.09 4.06 -11.60
N CYS A 171 -2.03 2.84 -11.03
CA CYS A 171 -1.51 2.59 -9.70
C CYS A 171 -0.72 1.30 -9.63
N SER A 172 0.17 1.22 -8.64
CA SER A 172 0.64 -0.04 -8.10
C SER A 172 -0.19 -0.42 -6.88
N PHE A 173 -0.44 -1.71 -6.71
CA PHE A 173 -1.08 -2.27 -5.54
C PHE A 173 -0.34 -3.53 -5.10
N PHE A 174 -0.25 -3.72 -3.79
CA PHE A 174 0.45 -4.86 -3.21
C PHE A 174 0.04 -5.06 -1.76
N TRP A 175 0.45 -6.19 -1.20
CA TRP A 175 0.15 -6.57 0.18
C TRP A 175 1.44 -6.79 0.94
N LEU A 176 1.34 -6.72 2.25
CA LEU A 176 2.46 -7.00 3.11
C LEU A 176 2.02 -7.74 4.38
N GLN A 177 2.89 -8.62 4.82
CA GLN A 177 2.85 -9.23 6.13
C GLN A 177 3.62 -8.35 7.09
N SER A 178 2.96 -7.93 8.16
CA SER A 178 3.59 -7.21 9.25
C SER A 178 4.24 -8.19 10.24
N MET A 179 5.32 -7.77 10.88
CA MET A 179 5.86 -8.46 12.07
C MET A 179 4.84 -8.50 13.21
N VAL A 180 3.93 -7.52 13.27
CA VAL A 180 2.87 -7.45 14.27
C VAL A 180 1.53 -7.69 13.59
N ARG A 181 0.90 -8.83 13.87
CA ARG A 181 -0.33 -9.27 13.19
C ARG A 181 -1.53 -8.38 13.50
N ASP A 182 -1.72 -8.03 14.75
CA ASP A 182 -2.89 -7.28 15.22
C ASP A 182 -2.81 -5.80 14.81
N ASP A 183 -3.90 -5.27 14.23
CA ASP A 183 -3.94 -3.87 13.76
C ASP A 183 -3.97 -2.87 14.93
N GLY A 184 -4.60 -3.21 16.04
CA GLY A 184 -4.61 -2.39 17.24
C GLY A 184 -3.21 -2.27 17.86
N GLU A 185 -2.48 -3.39 17.95
CA GLU A 185 -1.10 -3.41 18.47
C GLU A 185 -0.16 -2.60 17.55
N ARG A 186 -0.30 -2.71 16.22
CA ARG A 186 0.45 -1.87 15.27
C ARG A 186 0.14 -0.39 15.45
N THR A 187 -1.15 -0.06 15.64
CA THR A 187 -1.57 1.34 15.87
C THR A 187 -0.95 1.89 17.14
N LEU A 188 -0.95 1.13 18.23
CA LEU A 188 -0.32 1.54 19.50
C LEU A 188 1.19 1.77 19.35
N LEU A 189 1.89 0.91 18.61
CA LEU A 189 3.33 1.09 18.34
C LEU A 189 3.58 2.32 17.46
N PHE A 190 2.76 2.54 16.45
CA PHE A 190 2.87 3.71 15.57
C PHE A 190 2.65 5.02 16.34
N ASP A 191 1.62 5.09 17.18
CA ASP A 191 1.31 6.26 17.99
C ASP A 191 2.41 6.54 19.02
N LEU A 192 2.94 5.47 19.68
CA LEU A 192 4.03 5.59 20.63
C LEU A 192 5.32 6.08 19.96
N ASP A 193 5.67 5.55 18.79
CA ASP A 193 6.81 6.03 18.01
C ASP A 193 6.65 7.50 17.61
N GLY A 194 5.46 7.90 17.19
CA GLY A 194 5.11 9.29 16.90
C GLY A 194 5.30 10.21 18.12
N ALA A 195 4.83 9.77 19.28
CA ALA A 195 5.00 10.52 20.53
C ALA A 195 6.49 10.66 20.93
N ILE A 196 7.28 9.58 20.79
CA ILE A 196 8.73 9.61 21.05
C ILE A 196 9.43 10.58 20.11
N ARG A 197 9.11 10.56 18.81
CA ARG A 197 9.70 11.48 17.83
C ARG A 197 9.37 12.93 18.14
N ASN A 198 8.11 13.24 18.45
CA ASN A 198 7.67 14.57 18.82
C ASN A 198 8.36 15.07 20.09
N LEU A 199 8.54 14.22 21.10
CA LEU A 199 9.26 14.53 22.32
C LEU A 199 10.73 14.86 22.01
N ASN A 200 11.40 14.04 21.22
CA ASN A 200 12.79 14.26 20.84
C ASN A 200 13.02 15.54 20.02
N GLN A 201 12.03 15.94 19.20
CA GLN A 201 12.09 17.20 18.45
C GLN A 201 11.88 18.41 19.34
N SER A 202 10.91 18.35 20.26
CA SER A 202 10.56 19.48 21.15
C SER A 202 11.51 19.62 22.34
N SER A 203 12.09 18.52 22.81
CA SER A 203 12.97 18.47 24.00
C SER A 203 14.08 17.45 23.76
N PRO A 204 15.12 17.77 22.98
CA PRO A 204 16.24 16.86 22.72
C PRO A 204 16.88 16.37 24.02
N GLN A 205 17.16 15.07 24.09
CA GLN A 205 17.76 14.40 25.26
C GLN A 205 16.85 14.35 26.52
N HIS A 206 15.54 14.51 26.37
CA HIS A 206 14.63 14.37 27.51
C HIS A 206 14.71 12.95 28.09
N PRO A 207 14.93 12.76 29.39
CA PRO A 207 15.18 11.41 29.98
C PRO A 207 14.00 10.46 29.81
N VAL A 208 12.77 10.97 29.74
CA VAL A 208 11.56 10.18 29.48
C VAL A 208 11.56 9.56 28.07
N ALA A 209 12.24 10.15 27.09
CA ALA A 209 12.34 9.58 25.75
C ALA A 209 13.02 8.20 25.79
N VAL A 210 14.04 8.00 26.62
CA VAL A 210 14.70 6.70 26.80
C VAL A 210 13.74 5.67 27.37
N GLN A 211 12.92 6.06 28.37
CA GLN A 211 11.91 5.17 28.96
C GLN A 211 10.85 4.77 27.95
N LEU A 212 10.30 5.73 27.18
CA LEU A 212 9.29 5.46 26.15
C LEU A 212 9.86 4.58 25.02
N THR A 213 11.11 4.83 24.60
CA THR A 213 11.81 3.97 23.63
C THR A 213 11.96 2.54 24.17
N GLY A 214 12.28 2.40 25.46
CA GLY A 214 12.33 1.10 26.13
C GLY A 214 10.98 0.39 26.13
N VAL A 215 9.89 1.10 26.41
CA VAL A 215 8.52 0.57 26.33
C VAL A 215 8.20 0.12 24.91
N TYR A 216 8.48 0.96 23.89
CA TYR A 216 8.27 0.64 22.48
C TYR A 216 8.95 -0.69 22.10
N HIS A 217 10.26 -0.81 22.36
CA HIS A 217 11.00 -2.01 22.00
C HIS A 217 10.55 -3.26 22.78
N ASN A 218 10.09 -3.11 24.02
CA ASN A 218 9.57 -4.24 24.79
C ASN A 218 8.20 -4.70 24.28
N LEU A 219 7.32 -3.77 23.87
CA LEU A 219 6.06 -4.09 23.23
C LEU A 219 6.29 -4.76 21.86
N LEU A 220 7.22 -4.23 21.06
CA LEU A 220 7.58 -4.82 19.77
C LEU A 220 8.12 -6.26 19.95
N ARG A 221 9.03 -6.52 20.92
CA ARG A 221 9.49 -7.89 21.24
C ARG A 221 8.35 -8.82 21.64
N LYS A 222 7.36 -8.29 22.37
CA LYS A 222 6.22 -9.08 22.85
C LYS A 222 5.27 -9.48 21.71
N TRP A 223 5.09 -8.59 20.73
CA TRP A 223 4.06 -8.73 19.70
C TRP A 223 4.60 -9.18 18.33
N ALA A 224 5.92 -9.04 18.11
CA ALA A 224 6.49 -9.42 16.82
C ALA A 224 6.51 -10.95 16.64
N GLU A 225 6.07 -11.37 15.44
CA GLU A 225 6.19 -12.73 14.90
C GLU A 225 7.32 -12.70 13.85
N VAL A 226 8.50 -13.24 14.19
CA VAL A 226 9.70 -13.25 13.33
C VAL A 226 10.19 -14.68 13.10
#